data_e3610fcb9aca445b845f9ff2cbbfc2e4
#
_entry.id   e3610fcb9aca445b845f9ff2cbbfc2e4
#
_cell.length_a   1.000
_cell.length_b   1.000
_cell.length_c   1.000
_cell.angle_alpha   90.00
_cell.angle_beta   90.00
_cell.angle_gamma   90.00
#
_symmetry.space_group_name_H-M   'P 1'
#
loop_
_entity.id
_entity.type
_entity.pdbx_description
1 polymer ?
#
loop_
_entity_poly.entity_id
_entity_poly.type
_entity_poly.pdbx_seq_one_letter_code
_entity_poly.pdbx_strand_id
1 'polypeptide(L)'
;MKKVLSILLCVVLSVVLGCTAFAASNEIQPRWTHIRGIGGGVTDNVLTHTVAGSATAMDFSNTVSIIVTLQKFDSGWTDTSHVWTSSGVGGASVNNDLLLGAGTYRVKIYVKILSPSGTILETETVYTTAHSI
;
A
#
# COMPACT_ATOMS: atom_id res chain seq x y z
N MET A 1 17.11 -23.41 -48.94
CA MET A 1 17.81 -22.40 -48.11
C MET A 1 16.98 -21.14 -47.88
N LYS A 2 16.34 -20.57 -48.88
CA LYS A 2 15.51 -19.33 -48.67
C LYS A 2 14.33 -19.51 -47.72
N LYS A 3 13.69 -20.69 -47.69
CA LYS A 3 12.56 -20.98 -46.75
C LYS A 3 12.99 -21.12 -45.30
N VAL A 4 14.15 -21.66 -45.01
CA VAL A 4 14.71 -21.82 -43.67
C VAL A 4 15.13 -20.48 -43.09
N LEU A 5 15.70 -19.60 -43.92
CA LEU A 5 16.08 -18.25 -43.52
C LEU A 5 14.86 -17.38 -43.15
N SER A 6 13.75 -17.54 -43.91
CA SER A 6 12.49 -16.84 -43.62
C SER A 6 11.85 -17.27 -42.29
N ILE A 7 11.89 -18.59 -41.99
CA ILE A 7 11.37 -19.12 -40.73
C ILE A 7 12.22 -18.65 -39.56
N LEU A 8 13.53 -18.64 -39.70
CA LEU A 8 14.45 -18.17 -38.67
C LEU A 8 14.23 -16.66 -38.37
N LEU A 9 14.01 -15.85 -39.39
CA LEU A 9 13.73 -14.43 -39.24
C LEU A 9 12.41 -14.18 -38.54
N CYS A 10 11.36 -14.95 -38.81
CA CYS A 10 10.08 -14.85 -38.11
C CYS A 10 10.17 -15.23 -36.62
N VAL A 11 10.95 -16.25 -36.30
CA VAL A 11 11.16 -16.69 -34.90
C VAL A 11 11.93 -15.62 -34.11
N VAL A 12 12.96 -15.02 -34.70
CA VAL A 12 13.72 -13.95 -34.05
C VAL A 12 12.85 -12.70 -33.86
N LEU A 13 12.00 -12.36 -34.82
CA LEU A 13 11.10 -11.21 -34.73
C LEU A 13 10.02 -11.41 -33.66
N SER A 14 9.50 -12.62 -33.52
CA SER A 14 8.48 -12.92 -32.50
C SER A 14 9.06 -12.92 -31.10
N VAL A 15 10.31 -13.31 -30.87
CA VAL A 15 11.00 -13.24 -29.60
C VAL A 15 11.27 -11.79 -29.19
N VAL A 16 11.65 -10.93 -30.11
CA VAL A 16 11.90 -9.51 -29.86
C VAL A 16 10.60 -8.78 -29.49
N LEU A 17 9.48 -9.09 -30.14
CA LEU A 17 8.17 -8.53 -29.84
C LEU A 17 7.60 -9.02 -28.50
N GLY A 18 7.93 -10.24 -28.10
CA GLY A 18 7.52 -10.79 -26.78
C GLY A 18 8.21 -10.10 -25.61
N CYS A 19 9.46 -9.67 -25.76
CA CYS A 19 10.19 -8.98 -24.69
C CYS A 19 9.70 -7.54 -24.45
N THR A 20 9.13 -6.87 -25.44
CA THR A 20 8.62 -5.49 -25.28
C THR A 20 7.26 -5.44 -24.58
N ALA A 21 6.48 -6.53 -24.58
CA ALA A 21 5.20 -6.59 -23.89
C ALA A 21 5.33 -6.61 -22.35
N PHE A 22 6.45 -7.07 -21.80
CA PHE A 22 6.72 -7.07 -20.36
C PHE A 22 7.21 -5.72 -19.83
N ALA A 23 7.72 -4.84 -20.68
CA ALA A 23 8.18 -3.51 -20.27
C ALA A 23 7.04 -2.48 -20.12
N ALA A 24 5.81 -2.83 -20.48
CA ALA A 24 4.64 -1.94 -20.50
C ALA A 24 3.70 -2.14 -19.31
N SER A 25 4.11 -2.79 -18.21
CA SER A 25 3.35 -2.77 -16.97
C SER A 25 3.49 -1.39 -16.33
N ASN A 26 2.56 -0.49 -16.67
CA ASN A 26 2.42 0.81 -16.04
C ASN A 26 1.88 0.61 -14.63
N GLU A 27 2.73 0.32 -13.67
CA GLU A 27 2.40 0.55 -12.27
C GLU A 27 2.32 2.07 -12.07
N ILE A 28 1.10 2.55 -11.83
CA ILE A 28 0.88 3.94 -11.44
C ILE A 28 1.45 4.10 -10.03
N GLN A 29 2.69 4.59 -9.95
CA GLN A 29 3.29 4.96 -8.67
C GLN A 29 2.56 6.20 -8.14
N PRO A 30 2.11 6.20 -6.86
CA PRO A 30 1.55 7.39 -6.25
C PRO A 30 2.56 8.54 -6.32
N ARG A 31 2.12 9.70 -6.80
CA ARG A 31 2.97 10.89 -6.89
C ARG A 31 2.86 11.69 -5.58
N TRP A 32 3.40 11.14 -4.52
CA TRP A 32 3.50 11.86 -3.27
C TRP A 32 4.66 12.85 -3.30
N THR A 33 4.43 14.04 -2.78
CA THR A 33 5.44 15.10 -2.70
C THR A 33 6.13 15.12 -1.34
N HIS A 34 5.36 14.90 -0.28
CA HIS A 34 5.84 14.97 1.09
C HIS A 34 5.81 13.63 1.82
N ILE A 35 5.08 12.66 1.28
CA ILE A 35 5.00 11.28 1.82
C ILE A 35 6.07 10.43 1.14
N ARG A 36 6.92 9.79 1.95
CA ARG A 36 7.92 8.83 1.47
C ARG A 36 7.34 7.44 1.29
N GLY A 37 6.48 7.02 2.20
CA GLY A 37 5.83 5.72 2.15
C GLY A 37 4.70 5.57 3.14
N ILE A 38 3.76 4.72 2.79
CA ILE A 38 2.65 4.27 3.63
C ILE A 38 2.60 2.75 3.52
N GLY A 39 2.48 2.07 4.64
CA GLY A 39 2.39 0.62 4.67
C GLY A 39 1.54 0.13 5.83
N GLY A 40 1.11 -1.11 5.75
CA GLY A 40 0.34 -1.75 6.79
C GLY A 40 -0.45 -2.96 6.29
N GLY A 41 -1.28 -3.50 7.15
CA GLY A 41 -2.12 -4.64 6.82
C GLY A 41 -2.59 -5.39 8.06
N VAL A 42 -3.25 -6.49 7.81
CA VAL A 42 -3.64 -7.49 8.80
C VAL A 42 -2.77 -8.73 8.59
N THR A 43 -2.16 -9.22 9.65
CA THR A 43 -1.32 -10.43 9.62
C THR A 43 -1.73 -11.39 10.73
N ASP A 44 -1.54 -12.70 10.49
CA ASP A 44 -1.86 -13.73 11.46
C ASP A 44 -0.73 -13.89 12.47
N ASN A 45 -1.12 -14.03 13.74
CA ASN A 45 -0.30 -14.52 14.83
C ASN A 45 -0.84 -15.87 15.33
N VAL A 46 -0.17 -16.49 16.29
CA VAL A 46 -0.55 -17.81 16.78
C VAL A 46 -1.98 -17.87 17.35
N LEU A 47 -2.42 -16.83 18.07
CA LEU A 47 -3.75 -16.76 18.70
C LEU A 47 -4.50 -15.48 18.37
N THR A 48 -3.85 -14.52 17.73
CA THR A 48 -4.39 -13.18 17.45
C THR A 48 -4.07 -12.77 16.03
N HIS A 49 -4.54 -11.58 15.65
CA HIS A 49 -4.21 -10.94 14.39
C HIS A 49 -3.60 -9.58 14.68
N THR A 50 -2.51 -9.26 14.01
CA THR A 50 -1.88 -7.96 14.13
C THR A 50 -2.44 -7.01 13.07
N VAL A 51 -2.96 -5.87 13.52
CA VAL A 51 -3.36 -4.76 12.65
C VAL A 51 -2.30 -3.67 12.73
N ALA A 52 -1.71 -3.35 11.61
CA ALA A 52 -0.61 -2.40 11.53
C ALA A 52 -0.85 -1.32 10.47
N GLY A 53 -0.33 -0.13 10.73
CA GLY A 53 -0.29 0.96 9.79
C GLY A 53 0.88 1.89 10.10
N SER A 54 1.55 2.38 9.08
CA SER A 54 2.68 3.29 9.23
C SER A 54 2.77 4.26 8.06
N ALA A 55 3.37 5.41 8.31
CA ALA A 55 3.74 6.36 7.28
C ALA A 55 5.04 7.08 7.64
N THR A 56 5.79 7.46 6.64
CA THR A 56 7.03 8.23 6.77
C THR A 56 7.00 9.45 5.86
N ALA A 57 7.58 10.55 6.32
CA ALA A 57 7.72 11.78 5.55
C ALA A 57 8.99 11.76 4.68
N MET A 58 8.96 12.47 3.54
CA MET A 58 10.15 12.71 2.71
C MET A 58 11.18 13.54 3.47
N ASP A 59 10.73 14.60 4.12
CA ASP A 59 11.53 15.42 5.02
C ASP A 59 11.25 14.97 6.46
N PHE A 60 12.27 14.41 7.11
CA PHE A 60 12.16 13.89 8.46
C PHE A 60 11.96 14.95 9.54
N SER A 61 12.03 16.23 9.21
CA SER A 61 11.66 17.33 10.12
C SER A 61 10.16 17.56 10.20
N ASN A 62 9.40 17.05 9.22
CA ASN A 62 7.94 17.16 9.19
C ASN A 62 7.30 16.18 10.18
N THR A 63 6.14 16.56 10.70
CA THR A 63 5.32 15.70 11.55
C THR A 63 4.40 14.85 10.67
N VAL A 64 4.36 13.57 10.97
CA VAL A 64 3.42 12.61 10.37
C VAL A 64 2.32 12.32 11.39
N SER A 65 1.07 12.46 10.97
CA SER A 65 -0.10 12.05 11.74
C SER A 65 -0.88 11.00 10.95
N ILE A 66 -1.21 9.89 11.57
CA ILE A 66 -1.98 8.82 10.92
C ILE A 66 -3.22 8.44 11.73
N ILE A 67 -4.25 8.04 11.00
CA ILE A 67 -5.43 7.37 11.54
C ILE A 67 -5.53 6.01 10.84
N VAL A 68 -5.49 4.95 11.62
CA VAL A 68 -5.55 3.57 11.15
C VAL A 68 -6.90 2.99 11.53
N THR A 69 -7.69 2.59 10.55
CA THR A 69 -9.03 2.03 10.74
C THR A 69 -9.08 0.63 10.17
N LEU A 70 -9.50 -0.35 10.98
CA LEU A 70 -9.79 -1.69 10.50
C LEU A 70 -11.13 -1.69 9.78
N GLN A 71 -11.15 -2.16 8.54
CA GLN A 71 -12.36 -2.36 7.75
C GLN A 71 -12.69 -3.83 7.60
N LYS A 72 -13.97 -4.15 7.61
CA LYS A 72 -14.50 -5.48 7.33
C LYS A 72 -15.34 -5.45 6.06
N PHE A 73 -15.23 -6.48 5.24
CA PHE A 73 -16.07 -6.65 4.06
C PHE A 73 -17.37 -7.36 4.44
N ASP A 74 -18.50 -6.68 4.18
CA ASP A 74 -19.85 -7.22 4.31
C ASP A 74 -20.75 -6.51 3.29
N SER A 75 -20.93 -7.11 2.11
CA SER A 75 -21.58 -6.49 0.93
C SER A 75 -20.87 -5.20 0.44
N GLY A 76 -19.75 -4.87 1.01
CA GLY A 76 -18.94 -3.69 0.79
C GLY A 76 -18.00 -3.50 1.98
N TRP A 77 -17.05 -2.60 1.84
CA TRP A 77 -16.10 -2.27 2.91
C TRP A 77 -16.74 -1.29 3.90
N THR A 78 -16.73 -1.66 5.16
CA THR A 78 -17.26 -0.83 6.26
C THR A 78 -16.20 -0.65 7.35
N ASP A 79 -16.15 0.55 7.93
CA ASP A 79 -15.30 0.82 9.09
C ASP A 79 -15.81 0.03 10.31
N THR A 80 -14.89 -0.63 11.01
CA THR A 80 -15.19 -1.22 12.32
C THR A 80 -14.98 -0.17 13.42
N SER A 81 -15.26 -0.52 14.67
CA SER A 81 -14.98 0.33 15.84
C SER A 81 -13.49 0.43 16.19
N HIS A 82 -12.64 -0.37 15.52
CA HIS A 82 -11.20 -0.38 15.75
C HIS A 82 -10.53 0.72 14.95
N VAL A 83 -10.23 1.81 15.62
CA VAL A 83 -9.57 3.01 15.09
C VAL A 83 -8.45 3.42 16.04
N TRP A 84 -7.27 3.64 15.49
CA TRP A 84 -6.09 4.09 16.22
C TRP A 84 -5.47 5.30 15.56
N THR A 85 -4.88 6.15 16.36
CA THR A 85 -4.15 7.33 15.90
C THR A 85 -2.72 7.29 16.40
N SER A 86 -1.80 7.80 15.60
CA SER A 86 -0.41 7.99 15.99
C SER A 86 0.15 9.23 15.31
N SER A 87 1.11 9.86 15.95
CA SER A 87 1.79 11.04 15.42
C SER A 87 3.24 11.04 15.85
N GLY A 88 4.12 11.50 14.99
CA GLY A 88 5.55 11.59 15.28
C GLY A 88 6.30 12.41 14.25
N VAL A 89 7.46 12.92 14.61
CA VAL A 89 8.36 13.63 13.71
C VAL A 89 9.07 12.62 12.81
N GLY A 90 9.00 12.82 11.51
CA GLY A 90 9.60 11.94 10.51
C GLY A 90 8.78 10.69 10.17
N GLY A 91 7.97 10.20 11.09
CA GLY A 91 7.13 9.01 10.88
C GLY A 91 6.19 8.74 12.04
N ALA A 92 5.18 7.93 11.77
CA ALA A 92 4.22 7.45 12.75
C ALA A 92 3.82 6.01 12.43
N SER A 93 3.49 5.23 13.45
CA SER A 93 3.07 3.84 13.30
C SER A 93 2.07 3.43 14.35
N VAL A 94 1.23 2.47 13.98
CA VAL A 94 0.28 1.76 14.83
C VAL A 94 0.52 0.27 14.65
N ASN A 95 0.51 -0.48 15.75
CA ASN A 95 0.64 -1.93 15.74
C ASN A 95 -0.15 -2.48 16.94
N ASN A 96 -1.23 -3.20 16.67
CA ASN A 96 -2.11 -3.73 17.70
C ASN A 96 -2.53 -5.17 17.39
N ASP A 97 -2.52 -6.01 18.41
CA ASP A 97 -2.99 -7.38 18.34
C ASP A 97 -4.45 -7.47 18.77
N LEU A 98 -5.26 -8.13 17.96
CA LEU A 98 -6.69 -8.31 18.16
C LEU A 98 -7.11 -9.76 17.97
N LEU A 99 -8.15 -10.17 18.69
CA LEU A 99 -8.94 -11.34 18.34
C LEU A 99 -10.00 -10.93 17.31
N LEU A 100 -9.81 -11.38 16.06
CA LEU A 100 -10.76 -11.12 14.97
C LEU A 100 -11.55 -12.40 14.67
N GLY A 101 -12.85 -12.25 14.48
CA GLY A 101 -13.72 -13.31 14.00
C GLY A 101 -13.50 -13.59 12.50
N ALA A 102 -14.04 -14.70 12.01
CA ALA A 102 -14.02 -15.04 10.59
C ALA A 102 -14.54 -13.90 9.73
N GLY A 103 -13.89 -13.63 8.63
CA GLY A 103 -14.26 -12.57 7.70
C GLY A 103 -13.07 -12.10 6.86
N THR A 104 -13.33 -11.11 6.03
CA THR A 104 -12.32 -10.48 5.21
C THR A 104 -12.11 -9.04 5.69
N TYR A 105 -10.86 -8.70 5.95
CA TYR A 105 -10.47 -7.43 6.54
C TYR A 105 -9.41 -6.73 5.70
N ARG A 106 -9.35 -5.42 5.81
CA ARG A 106 -8.25 -4.59 5.33
C ARG A 106 -8.05 -3.41 6.27
N VAL A 107 -6.97 -2.69 6.08
CA VAL A 107 -6.67 -1.49 6.85
C VAL A 107 -6.83 -0.26 5.95
N LYS A 108 -7.52 0.73 6.44
CA LYS A 108 -7.58 2.08 5.87
C LYS A 108 -6.63 2.97 6.67
N ILE A 109 -5.67 3.59 6.00
CA ILE A 109 -4.66 4.45 6.60
C ILE A 109 -4.84 5.86 6.04
N TYR A 110 -5.28 6.79 6.88
CA TYR A 110 -5.30 8.22 6.56
C TYR A 110 -4.02 8.85 7.08
N VAL A 111 -3.31 9.54 6.22
CA VAL A 111 -2.02 10.18 6.52
C VAL A 111 -2.14 11.67 6.32
N LYS A 112 -1.56 12.42 7.25
CA LYS A 112 -1.41 13.87 7.18
C LYS A 112 0.04 14.24 7.49
N ILE A 113 0.67 14.98 6.59
CA ILE A 113 2.01 15.52 6.79
C ILE A 113 1.89 16.99 7.13
N LEU A 114 2.54 17.39 8.23
CA LEU A 114 2.56 18.77 8.71
C LEU A 114 4.01 19.28 8.74
N SER A 115 4.17 20.54 8.33
CA SER A 115 5.45 21.24 8.51
C SER A 115 5.77 21.42 10.00
N PRO A 116 7.02 21.77 10.37
CA PRO A 116 7.37 22.09 11.74
C PRO A 116 6.51 23.22 12.37
N SER A 117 5.97 24.11 11.53
CA SER A 117 5.04 25.16 11.95
C SER A 117 3.58 24.73 12.10
N GLY A 118 3.26 23.47 11.77
CA GLY A 118 1.91 22.91 11.87
C GLY A 118 1.04 23.09 10.63
N THR A 119 1.60 23.56 9.51
CA THR A 119 0.87 23.67 8.25
C THR A 119 0.71 22.30 7.59
N ILE A 120 -0.49 21.97 7.14
CA ILE A 120 -0.76 20.73 6.40
C ILE A 120 -0.13 20.84 5.01
N LEU A 121 0.81 19.93 4.72
CA LEU A 121 1.53 19.87 3.44
C LEU A 121 0.90 18.88 2.47
N GLU A 122 0.44 17.75 2.96
CA GLU A 122 -0.14 16.66 2.16
C GLU A 122 -1.05 15.79 3.01
N THR A 123 -2.10 15.28 2.40
CA THR A 123 -2.97 14.26 2.99
C THR A 123 -3.21 13.15 1.98
N GLU A 124 -3.32 11.91 2.45
CA GLU A 124 -3.57 10.74 1.61
C GLU A 124 -4.36 9.69 2.38
N THR A 125 -5.17 8.91 1.66
CA THR A 125 -5.83 7.72 2.21
C THR A 125 -5.46 6.52 1.38
N VAL A 126 -4.93 5.50 2.03
CA VAL A 126 -4.50 4.24 1.41
C VAL A 126 -5.26 3.08 2.03
N TYR A 127 -5.61 2.11 1.19
CA TYR A 127 -6.23 0.84 1.60
C TYR A 127 -5.25 -0.30 1.36
N THR A 128 -5.05 -1.13 2.35
CA THR A 128 -4.18 -2.30 2.22
C THR A 128 -4.87 -3.43 1.46
N THR A 129 -4.10 -4.43 1.06
CA THR A 129 -4.65 -5.69 0.54
C THR A 129 -5.60 -6.32 1.55
N ALA A 130 -6.63 -6.99 1.05
CA ALA A 130 -7.57 -7.74 1.87
C ALA A 130 -6.92 -8.99 2.44
N HIS A 131 -7.25 -9.31 3.69
CA HIS A 131 -6.83 -10.50 4.41
C HIS A 131 -8.06 -11.26 4.90
N SER A 132 -8.14 -12.55 4.57
CA SER A 132 -9.24 -13.43 4.98
C SER A 132 -8.84 -14.30 6.16
N ILE A 133 -9.72 -14.36 7.14
CA ILE A 133 -9.57 -15.15 8.37
C ILE A 133 -10.60 -16.27 8.39
#